data_e42803317898460e45753393ea97556c
#
_entry.id   e42803317898460e45753393ea97556c
#
_cell.length_a   1.000
_cell.length_b   1.000
_cell.length_c   1.000
_cell.angle_alpha   90.00
_cell.angle_beta   90.00
_cell.angle_gamma   90.00
#
_symmetry.space_group_name_H-M   'P 1'
#
loop_
_entity.id
_entity.type
_entity.pdbx_description
1 polymer ?
#
loop_
_entity_poly.entity_id
_entity_poly.type
_entity_poly.pdbx_seq_one_letter_code
_entity_poly.pdbx_strand_id
1 'polypeptide(L)'
;MTNEELCTMYQNGDPEALEKLYIQNRGLIEMVIKKYAALQDPDDLMQESFFAVRKAAALWDHSKGGNFATYCAYWIKQTVHRYVLANYGTIRAPENIRGRIRQYNRALNSYRLQFGRDPSTMELYAMTGLTPQQLEALKRDMVTLHTRSASEPVGEDGETELEEFIKDPKDPIEEALDRIQTEELHQAIEE
;
A
#
# COMPACT_ATOMS: atom_id res chain seq x y z
N MET A 1 12.07 10.18 34.67
CA MET A 1 13.19 9.70 33.84
C MET A 1 13.02 10.30 32.45
N THR A 2 14.08 10.80 31.87
CA THR A 2 14.06 11.35 30.51
C THR A 2 14.10 10.23 29.48
N ASN A 3 13.73 10.53 28.23
CA ASN A 3 13.82 9.57 27.13
C ASN A 3 15.27 9.08 26.93
N GLU A 4 16.22 9.97 27.10
CA GLU A 4 17.65 9.71 26.95
C GLU A 4 18.20 8.76 28.01
N GLU A 5 17.76 8.93 29.27
CA GLU A 5 18.08 8.01 30.38
C GLU A 5 17.53 6.61 30.10
N LEU A 6 16.26 6.51 29.66
CA LEU A 6 15.63 5.24 29.32
C LEU A 6 16.33 4.54 28.14
N CYS A 7 16.75 5.29 27.12
CA CYS A 7 17.54 4.74 26.03
C CYS A 7 18.86 4.13 26.52
N THR A 8 19.58 4.84 27.40
CA THR A 8 20.84 4.36 27.96
C THR A 8 20.63 3.08 28.80
N MET A 9 19.56 3.03 29.60
CA MET A 9 19.21 1.83 30.38
C MET A 9 18.92 0.64 29.45
N TYR A 10 18.12 0.86 28.39
CA TYR A 10 17.83 -0.17 27.42
C TYR A 10 19.09 -0.69 26.70
N GLN A 11 19.99 0.21 26.30
CA GLN A 11 21.26 -0.15 25.68
C GLN A 11 22.19 -0.92 26.63
N ASN A 12 22.07 -0.69 27.93
CA ASN A 12 22.79 -1.43 28.97
C ASN A 12 22.15 -2.77 29.36
N GLY A 13 21.04 -3.15 28.67
CA GLY A 13 20.42 -4.46 28.82
C GLY A 13 19.18 -4.51 29.73
N ASP A 14 18.60 -3.36 30.08
CA ASP A 14 17.33 -3.31 30.84
C ASP A 14 16.13 -3.31 29.86
N PRO A 15 15.40 -4.44 29.72
CA PRO A 15 14.25 -4.53 28.82
C PRO A 15 13.05 -3.70 29.27
N GLU A 16 12.88 -3.46 30.60
CA GLU A 16 11.76 -2.68 31.12
C GLU A 16 11.86 -1.20 30.70
N ALA A 17 13.08 -0.72 30.47
CA ALA A 17 13.30 0.64 30.00
C ALA A 17 12.65 0.89 28.63
N LEU A 18 12.59 -0.12 27.76
CA LEU A 18 11.94 -0.02 26.43
C LEU A 18 10.43 0.16 26.58
N GLU A 19 9.79 -0.57 27.47
CA GLU A 19 8.34 -0.45 27.71
C GLU A 19 8.00 0.94 28.23
N LYS A 20 8.76 1.43 29.21
CA LYS A 20 8.59 2.79 29.76
C LYS A 20 8.80 3.84 28.68
N LEU A 21 9.81 3.66 27.83
CA LEU A 21 10.10 4.55 26.70
C LEU A 21 8.95 4.58 25.69
N TYR A 22 8.37 3.42 25.36
CA TYR A 22 7.23 3.31 24.46
C TYR A 22 5.99 4.03 25.03
N ILE A 23 5.64 3.77 26.30
CA ILE A 23 4.51 4.40 26.98
C ILE A 23 4.69 5.92 27.03
N GLN A 24 5.89 6.40 27.39
CA GLN A 24 6.18 7.85 27.46
C GLN A 24 6.06 8.57 26.12
N ASN A 25 6.33 7.87 25.00
CA ASN A 25 6.24 8.42 23.66
C ASN A 25 4.92 8.08 22.94
N ARG A 26 3.93 7.51 23.64
CA ARG A 26 2.65 7.10 23.04
C ARG A 26 1.95 8.24 22.31
N GLY A 27 1.91 9.44 22.87
CA GLY A 27 1.29 10.61 22.21
C GLY A 27 1.99 11.01 20.89
N LEU A 28 3.33 10.85 20.83
CA LEU A 28 4.09 11.05 19.59
C LEU A 28 3.73 10.00 18.53
N ILE A 29 3.60 8.74 18.95
CA ILE A 29 3.19 7.63 18.08
C ILE A 29 1.79 7.90 17.52
N GLU A 30 0.81 8.17 18.39
CA GLU A 30 -0.57 8.46 18.01
C GLU A 30 -0.67 9.64 17.02
N MET A 31 0.13 10.69 17.20
CA MET A 31 0.19 11.82 16.28
C MET A 31 0.66 11.38 14.87
N VAL A 32 1.62 10.47 14.79
CA VAL A 32 2.15 9.98 13.51
C VAL A 32 1.16 9.03 12.84
N ILE A 33 0.62 8.05 13.56
CA ILE A 33 -0.29 7.03 13.01
C ILE A 33 -1.64 7.59 12.59
N LYS A 34 -2.12 8.66 13.23
CA LYS A 34 -3.40 9.31 12.90
C LYS A 34 -3.56 9.61 11.41
N LYS A 35 -2.47 9.91 10.72
CA LYS A 35 -2.48 10.18 9.27
C LYS A 35 -2.78 8.95 8.42
N TYR A 36 -2.61 7.77 8.99
CA TYR A 36 -2.75 6.47 8.30
C TYR A 36 -3.95 5.67 8.80
N ALA A 37 -4.67 6.14 9.82
CA ALA A 37 -5.79 5.44 10.45
C ALA A 37 -6.97 5.15 9.50
N ALA A 38 -7.09 5.90 8.39
CA ALA A 38 -8.07 5.61 7.34
C ALA A 38 -7.62 4.51 6.36
N LEU A 39 -6.35 4.09 6.41
CA LEU A 39 -5.75 3.15 5.47
C LEU A 39 -5.44 1.79 6.09
N GLN A 40 -5.26 1.76 7.41
CA GLN A 40 -4.87 0.57 8.18
C GLN A 40 -5.41 0.66 9.59
N ASP A 41 -5.57 -0.49 10.24
CA ASP A 41 -5.98 -0.58 11.63
C ASP A 41 -4.98 0.17 12.54
N PRO A 42 -5.46 1.09 13.39
CA PRO A 42 -4.62 1.82 14.34
C PRO A 42 -3.83 0.91 15.30
N ASP A 43 -4.39 -0.23 15.70
CA ASP A 43 -3.74 -1.15 16.63
C ASP A 43 -2.53 -1.83 15.96
N ASP A 44 -2.65 -2.22 14.68
CA ASP A 44 -1.53 -2.72 13.89
C ASP A 44 -0.43 -1.67 13.75
N LEU A 45 -0.82 -0.41 13.49
CA LEU A 45 0.13 0.69 13.39
C LEU A 45 0.84 0.98 14.71
N MET A 46 0.15 0.82 15.83
CA MET A 46 0.73 0.92 17.17
C MET A 46 1.77 -0.18 17.42
N GLN A 47 1.47 -1.43 17.05
CA GLN A 47 2.40 -2.55 17.17
C GLN A 47 3.65 -2.34 16.31
N GLU A 48 3.48 -1.93 15.06
CA GLU A 48 4.61 -1.61 14.17
C GLU A 48 5.45 -0.45 14.71
N SER A 49 4.82 0.53 15.35
CA SER A 49 5.51 1.65 16.00
C SER A 49 6.37 1.20 17.19
N PHE A 50 5.99 0.13 17.90
CA PHE A 50 6.84 -0.45 18.93
C PHE A 50 8.20 -0.91 18.38
N PHE A 51 8.20 -1.60 17.24
CA PHE A 51 9.45 -2.01 16.59
C PHE A 51 10.29 -0.81 16.13
N ALA A 52 9.64 0.28 15.73
CA ALA A 52 10.34 1.52 15.39
C ALA A 52 11.00 2.17 16.60
N VAL A 53 10.29 2.24 17.74
CA VAL A 53 10.84 2.77 19.01
C VAL A 53 12.01 1.93 19.49
N ARG A 54 11.88 0.59 19.46
CA ARG A 54 12.96 -0.34 19.79
C ARG A 54 14.20 -0.11 18.94
N LYS A 55 14.01 0.05 17.62
CA LYS A 55 15.12 0.32 16.70
C LYS A 55 15.76 1.68 16.97
N ALA A 56 14.95 2.70 17.21
CA ALA A 56 15.43 4.03 17.56
C ALA A 56 16.24 4.00 18.86
N ALA A 57 15.74 3.33 19.91
CA ALA A 57 16.43 3.20 21.18
C ALA A 57 17.78 2.48 21.07
N ALA A 58 17.83 1.40 20.29
CA ALA A 58 19.06 0.64 20.06
C ALA A 58 20.15 1.42 19.31
N LEU A 59 19.74 2.31 18.39
CA LEU A 59 20.65 3.07 17.52
C LEU A 59 20.90 4.51 18.01
N TRP A 60 20.24 4.92 19.07
CA TRP A 60 20.38 6.26 19.63
C TRP A 60 21.81 6.51 20.13
N ASP A 61 22.37 7.64 19.74
CA ASP A 61 23.69 8.07 20.16
C ASP A 61 23.59 9.45 20.81
N HIS A 62 23.77 9.47 22.13
CA HIS A 62 23.72 10.70 22.94
C HIS A 62 24.75 11.74 22.52
N SER A 63 25.91 11.29 22.00
CA SER A 63 27.01 12.19 21.63
C SER A 63 26.68 13.12 20.45
N LYS A 64 25.67 12.75 19.63
CA LYS A 64 25.22 13.53 18.46
C LYS A 64 24.31 14.71 18.79
N GLY A 65 23.99 14.92 20.05
CA GLY A 65 23.37 16.16 20.58
C GLY A 65 21.95 16.45 20.13
N GLY A 66 21.20 15.47 19.60
CA GLY A 66 19.79 15.62 19.23
C GLY A 66 18.85 15.12 20.31
N ASN A 67 17.58 15.54 20.31
CA ASN A 67 16.54 15.02 21.17
C ASN A 67 16.06 13.65 20.67
N PHE A 68 15.97 12.66 21.59
CA PHE A 68 15.50 11.30 21.26
C PHE A 68 14.12 11.31 20.57
N ALA A 69 13.17 12.11 21.05
CA ALA A 69 11.82 12.15 20.49
C ALA A 69 11.81 12.53 18.99
N THR A 70 12.67 13.47 18.60
CA THR A 70 12.83 13.88 17.17
C THR A 70 13.40 12.73 16.34
N TYR A 71 14.43 12.05 16.86
CA TYR A 71 15.03 10.90 16.19
C TYR A 71 14.05 9.72 16.08
N CYS A 72 13.35 9.44 17.16
CA CYS A 72 12.33 8.39 17.23
C CYS A 72 11.18 8.65 16.25
N ALA A 73 10.71 9.90 16.14
CA ALA A 73 9.67 10.30 15.21
C ALA A 73 10.02 9.97 13.75
N TYR A 74 11.30 10.10 13.37
CA TYR A 74 11.77 9.71 12.05
C TYR A 74 11.60 8.20 11.81
N TRP A 75 12.03 7.37 12.77
CA TRP A 75 11.90 5.91 12.67
C TRP A 75 10.45 5.46 12.65
N ILE A 76 9.59 6.06 13.50
CA ILE A 76 8.16 5.76 13.51
C ILE A 76 7.55 6.08 12.14
N LYS A 77 7.78 7.27 11.59
CA LYS A 77 7.28 7.66 10.27
C LYS A 77 7.74 6.69 9.18
N GLN A 78 9.01 6.32 9.18
CA GLN A 78 9.58 5.42 8.18
C GLN A 78 8.97 4.02 8.28
N THR A 79 8.86 3.46 9.49
CA THR A 79 8.34 2.11 9.71
C THR A 79 6.86 2.04 9.37
N VAL A 80 6.05 2.95 9.92
CA VAL A 80 4.61 3.03 9.64
C VAL A 80 4.34 3.23 8.15
N HIS A 81 5.06 4.14 7.50
CA HIS A 81 4.90 4.36 6.06
C HIS A 81 5.22 3.10 5.24
N ARG A 82 6.29 2.40 5.57
CA ARG A 82 6.65 1.14 4.89
C ARG A 82 5.62 0.05 5.13
N TYR A 83 5.12 -0.09 6.36
CA TYR A 83 4.07 -1.04 6.70
C TYR A 83 2.79 -0.78 5.91
N VAL A 84 2.31 0.47 5.93
CA VAL A 84 1.13 0.87 5.15
C VAL A 84 1.33 0.59 3.66
N LEU A 85 2.47 0.96 3.08
CA LEU A 85 2.75 0.68 1.67
C LEU A 85 2.80 -0.82 1.35
N ALA A 86 3.28 -1.65 2.26
CA ALA A 86 3.34 -3.09 2.05
C ALA A 86 1.96 -3.76 2.09
N ASN A 87 1.06 -3.24 2.93
CA ASN A 87 -0.24 -3.83 3.22
C ASN A 87 -1.43 -3.06 2.62
N TYR A 88 -1.17 -1.95 1.92
CA TYR A 88 -2.23 -1.17 1.26
C TYR A 88 -2.68 -1.84 -0.03
N GLY A 89 -3.97 -2.21 -0.08
CA GLY A 89 -4.63 -2.81 -1.24
C GLY A 89 -4.46 -4.33 -1.33
N THR A 90 -5.41 -4.99 -1.97
CA THR A 90 -5.47 -6.44 -2.17
C THR A 90 -4.30 -6.94 -3.03
N ILE A 91 -3.90 -6.15 -4.04
CA ILE A 91 -2.78 -6.45 -4.92
C ILE A 91 -1.56 -5.65 -4.48
N ARG A 92 -0.49 -6.36 -4.10
CA ARG A 92 0.76 -5.72 -3.71
C ARG A 92 1.49 -5.15 -4.93
N ALA A 93 1.63 -3.83 -4.98
CA ALA A 93 2.44 -3.15 -5.99
C ALA A 93 3.90 -2.99 -5.53
N PRO A 94 4.89 -3.20 -6.41
CA PRO A 94 6.29 -2.86 -6.16
C PRO A 94 6.46 -1.36 -5.88
N GLU A 95 7.45 -0.98 -5.06
CA GLU A 95 7.67 0.42 -4.65
C GLU A 95 8.00 1.35 -5.84
N ASN A 96 8.70 0.84 -6.86
CA ASN A 96 8.99 1.59 -8.08
C ASN A 96 7.70 1.98 -8.84
N ILE A 97 6.72 1.08 -8.93
CA ILE A 97 5.41 1.37 -9.55
C ILE A 97 4.65 2.40 -8.72
N ARG A 98 4.59 2.21 -7.40
CA ARG A 98 3.96 3.18 -6.48
C ARG A 98 4.63 4.56 -6.55
N GLY A 99 5.95 4.61 -6.67
CA GLY A 99 6.69 5.85 -6.87
C GLY A 99 6.28 6.58 -8.15
N ARG A 100 6.17 5.86 -9.27
CA ARG A 100 5.71 6.41 -10.57
C ARG A 100 4.26 6.88 -10.51
N ILE A 101 3.36 6.13 -9.85
CA ILE A 101 1.96 6.53 -9.65
C ILE A 101 1.88 7.83 -8.84
N ARG A 102 2.64 7.95 -7.75
CA ARG A 102 2.70 9.19 -6.96
C ARG A 102 3.20 10.38 -7.80
N GLN A 103 4.22 10.18 -8.61
CA GLN A 103 4.77 11.21 -9.51
C GLN A 103 3.74 11.64 -10.55
N TYR A 104 3.07 10.68 -11.19
CA TYR A 104 2.00 10.91 -12.16
C TYR A 104 0.84 11.71 -11.55
N ASN A 105 0.33 11.28 -10.39
CA ASN A 105 -0.78 11.96 -9.72
C ASN A 105 -0.42 13.39 -9.27
N ARG A 106 0.82 13.62 -8.82
CA ARG A 106 1.29 14.99 -8.50
C ARG A 106 1.32 15.87 -9.74
N ALA A 107 1.86 15.38 -10.85
CA ALA A 107 1.91 16.10 -12.10
C ALA A 107 0.49 16.43 -12.60
N LEU A 108 -0.41 15.44 -12.60
CA LEU A 108 -1.81 15.58 -13.00
C LEU A 108 -2.53 16.66 -12.17
N ASN A 109 -2.43 16.56 -10.83
CA ASN A 109 -3.09 17.50 -9.92
C ASN A 109 -2.51 18.92 -10.05
N SER A 110 -1.18 19.07 -10.15
CA SER A 110 -0.54 20.37 -10.34
C SER A 110 -0.98 21.02 -11.64
N TYR A 111 -1.07 20.25 -12.72
CA TYR A 111 -1.49 20.75 -14.02
C TYR A 111 -2.96 21.17 -14.02
N ARG A 112 -3.85 20.36 -13.41
CA ARG A 112 -5.28 20.69 -13.25
C ARG A 112 -5.49 21.98 -12.46
N LEU A 113 -4.73 22.16 -11.38
CA LEU A 113 -4.80 23.38 -10.55
C LEU A 113 -4.34 24.62 -11.32
N GLN A 114 -3.34 24.48 -12.19
CA GLN A 114 -2.76 25.61 -12.93
C GLN A 114 -3.56 25.98 -14.19
N PHE A 115 -4.05 24.97 -14.92
CA PHE A 115 -4.63 25.18 -16.26
C PHE A 115 -6.12 24.84 -16.34
N GLY A 116 -6.73 24.28 -15.29
CA GLY A 116 -8.16 23.92 -15.25
C GLY A 116 -8.56 22.77 -16.19
N ARG A 117 -7.60 22.10 -16.83
CA ARG A 117 -7.82 20.98 -17.76
C ARG A 117 -6.85 19.84 -17.51
N ASP A 118 -7.11 18.70 -18.11
CA ASP A 118 -6.18 17.56 -18.05
C ASP A 118 -4.97 17.79 -18.99
N PRO A 119 -3.78 17.36 -18.56
CA PRO A 119 -2.59 17.42 -19.40
C PRO A 119 -2.63 16.40 -20.54
N SER A 120 -2.12 16.78 -21.70
CA SER A 120 -1.83 15.85 -22.79
C SER A 120 -0.67 14.89 -22.42
N THR A 121 -0.51 13.83 -23.22
CA THR A 121 0.58 12.87 -23.03
C THR A 121 1.96 13.53 -23.12
N MET A 122 2.12 14.52 -24.01
CA MET A 122 3.37 15.27 -24.16
C MET A 122 3.67 16.17 -22.95
N GLU A 123 2.64 16.81 -22.41
CA GLU A 123 2.76 17.63 -21.20
C GLU A 123 3.10 16.78 -19.97
N LEU A 124 2.47 15.59 -19.86
CA LEU A 124 2.82 14.61 -18.81
C LEU A 124 4.28 14.12 -18.96
N TYR A 125 4.72 13.85 -20.19
CA TYR A 125 6.13 13.49 -20.43
C TYR A 125 7.08 14.60 -19.97
N ALA A 126 6.78 15.85 -20.33
CA ALA A 126 7.60 17.00 -19.93
C ALA A 126 7.68 17.17 -18.40
N MET A 127 6.60 16.86 -17.66
CA MET A 127 6.53 17.00 -16.21
C MET A 127 7.11 15.81 -15.45
N THR A 128 6.96 14.61 -15.99
CA THR A 128 7.32 13.36 -15.28
C THR A 128 8.60 12.70 -15.82
N GLY A 129 9.00 13.03 -17.05
CA GLY A 129 10.08 12.33 -17.76
C GLY A 129 9.71 10.91 -18.21
N LEU A 130 8.46 10.48 -18.02
CA LEU A 130 8.00 9.16 -18.44
C LEU A 130 7.61 9.18 -19.90
N THR A 131 8.18 8.27 -20.70
CA THR A 131 7.83 8.15 -22.13
C THR A 131 6.35 7.80 -22.32
N PRO A 132 5.75 8.10 -23.48
CA PRO A 132 4.36 7.74 -23.78
C PRO A 132 4.06 6.25 -23.53
N GLN A 133 4.98 5.36 -23.89
CA GLN A 133 4.86 3.92 -23.64
C GLN A 133 4.85 3.59 -22.13
N GLN A 134 5.71 4.26 -21.35
CA GLN A 134 5.75 4.09 -19.89
C GLN A 134 4.49 4.66 -19.21
N LEU A 135 3.93 5.75 -19.74
CA LEU A 135 2.66 6.31 -19.25
C LEU A 135 1.49 5.36 -19.51
N GLU A 136 1.43 4.75 -20.69
CA GLU A 136 0.40 3.74 -21.01
C GLU A 136 0.55 2.47 -20.17
N ALA A 137 1.77 1.99 -19.95
CA ALA A 137 2.02 0.87 -19.02
C ALA A 137 1.59 1.22 -17.58
N LEU A 138 1.94 2.43 -17.12
CA LEU A 138 1.56 2.90 -15.79
C LEU A 138 0.04 2.99 -15.61
N LYS A 139 -0.69 3.45 -16.61
CA LYS A 139 -2.17 3.49 -16.57
C LYS A 139 -2.77 2.09 -16.47
N ARG A 140 -2.22 1.11 -17.20
CA ARG A 140 -2.64 -0.30 -17.08
C ARG A 140 -2.36 -0.85 -15.69
N ASP A 141 -1.16 -0.58 -15.14
CA ASP A 141 -0.82 -0.98 -13.78
C ASP A 141 -1.78 -0.36 -12.75
N MET A 142 -2.16 0.91 -12.92
CA MET A 142 -3.13 1.59 -12.05
C MET A 142 -4.50 0.93 -12.08
N VAL A 143 -4.99 0.53 -13.26
CA VAL A 143 -6.26 -0.20 -13.40
C VAL A 143 -6.18 -1.57 -12.71
N THR A 144 -5.09 -2.32 -12.93
CA THR A 144 -4.89 -3.64 -12.30
C THR A 144 -4.83 -3.55 -10.77
N LEU A 145 -4.23 -2.48 -10.25
CA LEU A 145 -4.09 -2.26 -8.80
C LEU A 145 -5.38 -1.75 -8.15
N HIS A 146 -6.32 -1.24 -8.95
CA HIS A 146 -7.61 -0.75 -8.45
C HIS A 146 -8.63 -1.90 -8.43
N THR A 147 -8.67 -2.62 -7.32
CA THR A 147 -9.66 -3.69 -7.10
C THR A 147 -10.99 -3.10 -6.65
N ARG A 148 -12.09 -3.67 -7.13
CA ARG A 148 -13.46 -3.38 -6.67
C ARG A 148 -13.98 -4.59 -5.90
N SER A 149 -14.94 -4.37 -4.99
CA SER A 149 -15.61 -5.49 -4.34
C SER A 149 -16.54 -6.18 -5.33
N ALA A 150 -16.57 -7.51 -5.34
CA ALA A 150 -17.53 -8.28 -6.11
C ALA A 150 -18.96 -8.06 -5.62
N SER A 151 -19.14 -7.86 -4.31
CA SER A 151 -20.42 -7.52 -3.67
C SER A 151 -20.76 -6.03 -3.70
N GLU A 152 -20.10 -5.24 -4.58
CA GLU A 152 -20.46 -3.84 -4.77
C GLU A 152 -21.80 -3.74 -5.49
N PRO A 153 -22.81 -3.03 -4.93
CA PRO A 153 -24.10 -2.87 -5.59
C PRO A 153 -23.95 -2.08 -6.90
N VAL A 154 -24.55 -2.60 -7.97
CA VAL A 154 -24.53 -2.03 -9.30
C VAL A 154 -25.95 -1.77 -9.77
N GLY A 155 -26.17 -0.62 -10.42
CA GLY A 155 -27.50 -0.20 -10.91
C GLY A 155 -28.13 0.89 -10.04
N GLU A 156 -29.20 1.48 -10.56
CA GLU A 156 -29.92 2.55 -9.87
C GLU A 156 -30.68 2.04 -8.64
N ASP A 157 -31.08 0.76 -8.65
CA ASP A 157 -31.86 0.13 -7.58
C ASP A 157 -30.98 -0.44 -6.45
N GLY A 158 -29.66 -0.63 -6.69
CA GLY A 158 -28.71 -1.15 -5.71
C GLY A 158 -28.98 -2.59 -5.23
N GLU A 159 -29.86 -3.32 -5.89
CA GLU A 159 -30.26 -4.69 -5.53
C GLU A 159 -29.37 -5.77 -6.17
N THR A 160 -28.64 -5.43 -7.25
CA THR A 160 -27.79 -6.36 -8.01
C THR A 160 -26.33 -6.17 -7.64
N GLU A 161 -25.62 -7.24 -7.33
CA GLU A 161 -24.19 -7.20 -7.02
C GLU A 161 -23.34 -7.33 -8.29
N LEU A 162 -22.13 -6.75 -8.27
CA LEU A 162 -21.21 -6.77 -9.41
C LEU A 162 -20.85 -8.22 -9.84
N GLU A 163 -20.83 -9.16 -8.90
CA GLU A 163 -20.52 -10.57 -9.18
C GLU A 163 -21.53 -11.24 -10.10
N GLU A 164 -22.80 -10.81 -10.10
CA GLU A 164 -23.82 -11.38 -10.98
C GLU A 164 -23.57 -11.08 -12.46
N PHE A 165 -22.78 -10.03 -12.76
CA PHE A 165 -22.38 -9.68 -14.13
C PHE A 165 -21.08 -10.38 -14.58
N ILE A 166 -20.40 -11.08 -13.66
CA ILE A 166 -19.16 -11.80 -13.99
C ILE A 166 -19.53 -13.13 -14.60
N LYS A 167 -19.33 -13.25 -15.93
CA LYS A 167 -19.56 -14.52 -16.64
C LYS A 167 -18.57 -15.58 -16.13
N ASP A 168 -19.06 -16.77 -15.81
CA ASP A 168 -18.22 -17.93 -15.54
C ASP A 168 -17.38 -18.24 -16.81
N PRO A 169 -16.05 -18.31 -16.71
CA PRO A 169 -15.20 -18.69 -17.83
C PRO A 169 -15.46 -20.11 -18.34
N LYS A 170 -16.07 -20.97 -17.52
CA LYS A 170 -16.47 -22.32 -17.89
C LYS A 170 -17.96 -22.36 -18.23
N ASP A 171 -18.27 -22.52 -19.50
CA ASP A 171 -19.61 -22.83 -19.95
C ASP A 171 -19.84 -24.34 -19.89
N PRO A 172 -20.74 -24.85 -19.01
CA PRO A 172 -20.99 -26.28 -18.92
C PRO A 172 -21.46 -26.90 -20.26
N ILE A 173 -22.09 -26.11 -21.12
CA ILE A 173 -22.53 -26.54 -22.45
C ILE A 173 -21.33 -26.72 -23.38
N GLU A 174 -20.39 -25.76 -23.40
CA GLU A 174 -19.15 -25.87 -24.18
C GLU A 174 -18.31 -27.06 -23.71
N GLU A 175 -18.16 -27.26 -22.39
CA GLU A 175 -17.42 -28.41 -21.83
C GLU A 175 -18.08 -29.75 -22.23
N ALA A 176 -19.40 -29.82 -22.25
CA ALA A 176 -20.13 -31.04 -22.66
C ALA A 176 -19.95 -31.30 -24.16
N LEU A 177 -20.01 -30.27 -25.00
CA LEU A 177 -19.76 -30.37 -26.45
C LEU A 177 -18.32 -30.79 -26.74
N ASP A 178 -17.35 -30.23 -26.08
CA ASP A 178 -15.94 -30.60 -26.24
C ASP A 178 -15.67 -32.05 -25.86
N ARG A 179 -16.34 -32.55 -24.80
CA ARG A 179 -16.27 -34.00 -24.43
C ARG A 179 -16.85 -34.89 -25.52
N ILE A 180 -18.05 -34.57 -26.01
CA ILE A 180 -18.69 -35.38 -27.05
C ILE A 180 -17.82 -35.38 -28.31
N GLN A 181 -17.32 -34.24 -28.74
CA GLN A 181 -16.41 -34.13 -29.91
C GLN A 181 -15.12 -34.94 -29.71
N THR A 182 -14.55 -34.90 -28.50
CA THR A 182 -13.34 -35.65 -28.16
C THR A 182 -13.61 -37.14 -28.19
N GLU A 183 -14.75 -37.61 -27.67
CA GLU A 183 -15.16 -39.00 -27.70
C GLU A 183 -15.40 -39.48 -29.12
N GLU A 184 -16.12 -38.73 -29.95
CA GLU A 184 -16.32 -39.02 -31.38
C GLU A 184 -15.01 -39.12 -32.13
N LEU A 185 -14.06 -38.21 -31.87
CA LEU A 185 -12.74 -38.21 -32.50
C LEU A 185 -11.95 -39.46 -32.11
N HIS A 186 -11.97 -39.86 -30.82
CA HIS A 186 -11.31 -41.09 -30.37
C HIS A 186 -11.91 -42.34 -31.03
N GLN A 187 -13.24 -42.42 -31.12
CA GLN A 187 -13.90 -43.54 -31.82
C GLN A 187 -13.51 -43.64 -33.31
N ALA A 188 -13.44 -42.48 -34.00
CA ALA A 188 -13.03 -42.46 -35.39
C ALA A 188 -11.55 -42.79 -35.66
N ILE A 189 -10.70 -42.68 -34.64
CA ILE A 189 -9.27 -43.05 -34.74
C ILE A 189 -9.07 -44.54 -34.43
N GLU A 190 -9.94 -45.17 -33.64
CA GLU A 190 -9.88 -46.59 -33.31
C GLU A 190 -10.51 -47.48 -34.40
N GLU A 191 -11.32 -46.95 -35.31
CA GLU A 191 -11.83 -47.61 -36.51
C GLU A 191 -10.79 -47.58 -37.67
#